data_67262b15f2e663df277779a868b68514
#
_entry.id   67262b15f2e663df277779a868b68514
#
_cell.length_a   1.000
_cell.length_b   1.000
_cell.length_c   1.000
_cell.angle_alpha   90.00
_cell.angle_beta   90.00
_cell.angle_gamma   90.00
#
_symmetry.space_group_name_H-M   'P 1'
#
loop_
_entity.id
_entity.type
_entity.pdbx_description
1 polymer ?
#
loop_
_entity_poly.entity_id
_entity_poly.type
_entity_poly.pdbx_seq_one_letter_code
_entity_poly.pdbx_strand_id
1 'polypeptide(L)'
;EQALDELFLAIDTNYYFPNAHYHIGEALVKTGNITEAAQAFEVAVSMIPGMTKAHKWLVDLYENELNAPDKAKSHKDFLNNNIKGKITIVSGLPRSGTSMMMQIIDASGFPVLTDKKREADNNNPKGYYEYEPVKKLMVDKSWLPNANGKAVKIIAQLLPFLPSNYDYRIIFMRRDMNEVLQSQQVMLGKEKDVKSKTFPLKLSEAFQKQLQKVEAWVDSQPNVEMLDVNYTDVLENTEEELHTILSFIEHDGNIDKMKEIIDKSLYRNKIKK
;
A
#
# COMPACT_ATOMS: atom_id res chain seq x y z
N GLU A 1 -19.59 -1.93 -20.12
CA GLU A 1 -20.19 -0.73 -20.75
C GLU A 1 -20.41 0.37 -19.71
N GLN A 2 -21.20 0.18 -18.67
CA GLN A 2 -21.50 1.23 -17.67
C GLN A 2 -20.24 1.89 -17.04
N ALA A 3 -19.20 1.11 -16.72
CA ALA A 3 -17.95 1.64 -16.18
C ALA A 3 -17.18 2.51 -17.19
N LEU A 4 -17.28 2.21 -18.48
CA LEU A 4 -16.70 3.05 -19.54
C LEU A 4 -17.44 4.39 -19.67
N ASP A 5 -18.76 4.38 -19.58
CA ASP A 5 -19.57 5.59 -19.66
C ASP A 5 -19.24 6.55 -18.49
N GLU A 6 -19.08 6.03 -17.29
CA GLU A 6 -18.67 6.80 -16.11
C GLU A 6 -17.24 7.39 -16.25
N LEU A 7 -16.31 6.61 -16.83
CA LEU A 7 -14.95 7.07 -17.08
C LEU A 7 -14.89 8.14 -18.18
N PHE A 8 -15.70 8.00 -19.25
CA PHE A 8 -15.81 9.04 -20.29
C PHE A 8 -16.41 10.31 -19.72
N LEU A 9 -17.43 10.24 -18.87
CA LEU A 9 -17.98 11.40 -18.19
C LEU A 9 -16.93 12.09 -17.28
N ALA A 10 -16.07 11.31 -16.63
CA ALA A 10 -15.01 11.84 -15.79
C ALA A 10 -13.98 12.65 -16.59
N ILE A 11 -13.59 12.20 -17.79
CA ILE A 11 -12.65 12.95 -18.65
C ILE A 11 -13.31 14.14 -19.36
N ASP A 12 -14.61 14.09 -19.63
CA ASP A 12 -15.36 15.25 -20.16
C ASP A 12 -15.42 16.40 -19.16
N THR A 13 -15.50 16.08 -17.87
CA THR A 13 -15.50 17.08 -16.78
C THR A 13 -14.10 17.58 -16.42
N ASN A 14 -13.09 16.73 -16.54
CA ASN A 14 -11.69 17.03 -16.27
C ASN A 14 -10.78 16.21 -17.18
N TYR A 15 -10.41 16.78 -18.34
CA TYR A 15 -9.53 16.10 -19.29
C TYR A 15 -8.20 15.67 -18.68
N TYR A 16 -7.62 16.45 -17.75
CA TYR A 16 -6.39 16.11 -17.06
C TYR A 16 -6.65 15.13 -15.90
N PHE A 17 -7.08 13.90 -16.24
CA PHE A 17 -7.33 12.84 -15.27
C PHE A 17 -6.63 11.53 -15.69
N PRO A 18 -5.31 11.45 -15.50
CA PRO A 18 -4.48 10.33 -16.00
C PRO A 18 -4.97 8.95 -15.61
N ASN A 19 -5.48 8.78 -14.37
CA ASN A 19 -6.00 7.49 -13.93
C ASN A 19 -7.28 7.08 -14.65
N ALA A 20 -8.15 8.03 -15.03
CA ALA A 20 -9.31 7.69 -15.85
C ALA A 20 -8.89 7.15 -17.22
N HIS A 21 -7.89 7.77 -17.88
CA HIS A 21 -7.34 7.26 -19.14
C HIS A 21 -6.71 5.88 -18.97
N TYR A 22 -6.00 5.62 -17.85
CA TYR A 22 -5.46 4.30 -17.55
C TYR A 22 -6.58 3.24 -17.41
N HIS A 23 -7.62 3.52 -16.63
CA HIS A 23 -8.75 2.60 -16.44
C HIS A 23 -9.61 2.41 -17.70
N ILE A 24 -9.74 3.45 -18.54
CA ILE A 24 -10.33 3.31 -19.88
C ILE A 24 -9.53 2.29 -20.70
N GLY A 25 -8.19 2.40 -20.69
CA GLY A 25 -7.32 1.44 -21.34
C GLY A 25 -7.56 0.00 -20.86
N GLU A 26 -7.62 -0.24 -19.54
CA GLU A 26 -7.91 -1.57 -18.98
C GLU A 26 -9.29 -2.11 -19.39
N ALA A 27 -10.30 -1.24 -19.41
CA ALA A 27 -11.65 -1.63 -19.82
C ALA A 27 -11.71 -1.95 -21.32
N LEU A 28 -11.00 -1.20 -22.15
CA LEU A 28 -10.91 -1.43 -23.60
C LEU A 28 -10.17 -2.73 -23.93
N VAL A 29 -9.11 -3.08 -23.19
CA VAL A 29 -8.47 -4.40 -23.31
C VAL A 29 -9.47 -5.53 -23.05
N LYS A 30 -10.25 -5.43 -21.98
CA LYS A 30 -11.25 -6.44 -21.61
C LYS A 30 -12.38 -6.59 -22.66
N THR A 31 -12.65 -5.56 -23.44
CA THR A 31 -13.64 -5.57 -24.52
C THR A 31 -13.05 -5.88 -25.90
N GLY A 32 -11.74 -6.11 -25.99
CA GLY A 32 -11.04 -6.45 -27.24
C GLY A 32 -10.72 -5.26 -28.14
N ASN A 33 -10.92 -4.02 -27.66
CA ASN A 33 -10.65 -2.80 -28.40
C ASN A 33 -9.18 -2.37 -28.20
N ILE A 34 -8.28 -3.15 -28.77
CA ILE A 34 -6.83 -3.12 -28.46
C ILE A 34 -6.18 -1.82 -28.91
N THR A 35 -6.52 -1.31 -30.09
CA THR A 35 -5.96 -0.06 -30.64
C THR A 35 -6.31 1.15 -29.77
N GLU A 36 -7.58 1.25 -29.40
CA GLU A 36 -8.10 2.30 -28.53
C GLU A 36 -7.54 2.18 -27.10
N ALA A 37 -7.35 0.96 -26.62
CA ALA A 37 -6.68 0.71 -25.33
C ALA A 37 -5.26 1.25 -25.32
N ALA A 38 -4.48 0.98 -26.37
CA ALA A 38 -3.13 1.50 -26.48
C ALA A 38 -3.12 3.05 -26.52
N GLN A 39 -4.06 3.67 -27.24
CA GLN A 39 -4.20 5.12 -27.26
C GLN A 39 -4.51 5.71 -25.87
N ALA A 40 -5.43 5.08 -25.12
CA ALA A 40 -5.77 5.51 -23.78
C ALA A 40 -4.56 5.43 -22.82
N PHE A 41 -3.77 4.36 -22.89
CA PHE A 41 -2.53 4.23 -22.12
C PHE A 41 -1.46 5.25 -22.55
N GLU A 42 -1.32 5.56 -23.84
CA GLU A 42 -0.40 6.61 -24.33
C GLU A 42 -0.80 7.99 -23.79
N VAL A 43 -2.10 8.31 -23.75
CA VAL A 43 -2.58 9.55 -23.12
C VAL A 43 -2.23 9.56 -21.63
N ALA A 44 -2.46 8.49 -20.91
CA ALA A 44 -2.10 8.38 -19.49
C ALA A 44 -0.59 8.60 -19.26
N VAL A 45 0.26 7.99 -20.08
CA VAL A 45 1.73 8.14 -20.03
C VAL A 45 2.17 9.56 -20.41
N SER A 46 1.50 10.21 -21.39
CA SER A 46 1.81 11.61 -21.75
C SER A 46 1.56 12.59 -20.60
N MET A 47 0.56 12.31 -19.77
CA MET A 47 0.22 13.10 -18.59
C MET A 47 1.10 12.75 -17.37
N ILE A 48 1.37 11.48 -17.17
CA ILE A 48 2.27 10.96 -16.12
C ILE A 48 3.34 10.06 -16.75
N PRO A 49 4.49 10.61 -17.17
CA PRO A 49 5.55 9.83 -17.81
C PRO A 49 6.11 8.69 -16.94
N GLY A 50 5.91 8.75 -15.62
CA GLY A 50 6.30 7.70 -14.66
C GLY A 50 5.26 6.59 -14.46
N MET A 51 4.17 6.56 -15.25
CA MET A 51 3.08 5.59 -15.06
C MET A 51 3.49 4.18 -15.50
N THR A 52 4.24 3.49 -14.64
CA THR A 52 4.81 2.15 -14.87
C THR A 52 3.79 1.14 -15.37
N LYS A 53 2.57 1.12 -14.78
CA LYS A 53 1.52 0.17 -15.19
C LYS A 53 1.06 0.40 -16.63
N ALA A 54 0.93 1.65 -17.06
CA ALA A 54 0.58 1.99 -18.44
C ALA A 54 1.70 1.60 -19.42
N HIS A 55 2.97 1.83 -19.04
CA HIS A 55 4.09 1.36 -19.86
C HIS A 55 4.12 -0.16 -20.01
N LYS A 56 3.81 -0.94 -18.95
CA LYS A 56 3.71 -2.40 -19.03
C LYS A 56 2.63 -2.84 -20.01
N TRP A 57 1.43 -2.24 -19.94
CA TRP A 57 0.37 -2.49 -20.90
C TRP A 57 0.78 -2.17 -22.33
N LEU A 58 1.42 -1.01 -22.55
CA LEU A 58 1.89 -0.60 -23.88
C LEU A 58 2.93 -1.58 -24.46
N VAL A 59 3.84 -2.08 -23.63
CA VAL A 59 4.77 -3.14 -24.07
C VAL A 59 4.02 -4.36 -24.54
N ASP A 60 3.10 -4.87 -23.72
CA ASP A 60 2.33 -6.08 -24.01
C ASP A 60 1.48 -5.92 -25.29
N LEU A 61 0.71 -4.83 -25.38
CA LEU A 61 -0.15 -4.56 -26.54
C LEU A 61 0.63 -4.36 -27.82
N TYR A 62 1.74 -3.61 -27.80
CA TYR A 62 2.54 -3.35 -28.99
C TYR A 62 3.35 -4.57 -29.45
N GLU A 63 3.76 -5.47 -28.55
CA GLU A 63 4.46 -6.69 -28.94
C GLU A 63 3.52 -7.78 -29.41
N ASN A 64 2.48 -8.05 -28.63
CA ASN A 64 1.70 -9.27 -28.78
C ASN A 64 0.45 -9.06 -29.66
N GLU A 65 -0.12 -7.86 -29.70
CA GLU A 65 -1.40 -7.60 -30.35
C GLU A 65 -1.28 -6.69 -31.59
N LEU A 66 -0.49 -5.63 -31.50
CA LEU A 66 -0.42 -4.59 -32.55
C LEU A 66 0.79 -4.73 -33.48
N ASN A 67 1.67 -5.70 -33.21
CA ASN A 67 2.90 -5.95 -33.98
C ASN A 67 3.71 -4.68 -34.28
N ALA A 68 3.92 -3.85 -33.25
CA ALA A 68 4.64 -2.57 -33.31
C ALA A 68 5.89 -2.57 -32.40
N PRO A 69 6.92 -3.37 -32.73
CA PRO A 69 8.06 -3.62 -31.84
C PRO A 69 8.88 -2.36 -31.53
N ASP A 70 8.93 -1.39 -32.43
CA ASP A 70 9.64 -0.13 -32.17
C ASP A 70 8.98 0.70 -31.07
N LYS A 71 7.65 0.74 -31.04
CA LYS A 71 6.90 1.37 -29.96
C LYS A 71 7.06 0.62 -28.65
N ALA A 72 6.94 -0.70 -28.67
CA ALA A 72 7.19 -1.55 -27.51
C ALA A 72 8.58 -1.31 -26.92
N LYS A 73 9.62 -1.19 -27.78
CA LYS A 73 10.99 -0.95 -27.35
C LYS A 73 11.14 0.33 -26.55
N SER A 74 10.51 1.44 -26.97
CA SER A 74 10.59 2.71 -26.24
C SER A 74 10.06 2.60 -24.81
N HIS A 75 8.95 1.88 -24.63
CA HIS A 75 8.36 1.64 -23.30
C HIS A 75 9.19 0.64 -22.48
N LYS A 76 9.78 -0.39 -23.12
CA LYS A 76 10.74 -1.30 -22.45
C LYS A 76 11.98 -0.55 -21.95
N ASP A 77 12.56 0.30 -22.78
CA ASP A 77 13.72 1.10 -22.39
C ASP A 77 13.39 2.03 -21.23
N PHE A 78 12.19 2.63 -21.25
CA PHE A 78 11.70 3.39 -20.11
C PHE A 78 11.62 2.51 -18.84
N LEU A 79 10.99 1.35 -18.90
CA LEU A 79 10.85 0.44 -17.76
C LEU A 79 12.22 0.03 -17.21
N ASN A 80 13.14 -0.37 -18.08
CA ASN A 80 14.49 -0.79 -17.69
C ASN A 80 15.31 0.32 -17.03
N ASN A 81 15.11 1.57 -17.46
CA ASN A 81 15.91 2.70 -16.99
C ASN A 81 15.28 3.44 -15.79
N ASN A 82 13.96 3.34 -15.60
CA ASN A 82 13.23 4.16 -14.63
C ASN A 82 12.61 3.37 -13.48
N ILE A 83 12.33 2.07 -13.65
CA ILE A 83 11.86 1.25 -12.52
C ILE A 83 13.06 0.84 -11.68
N LYS A 84 13.16 1.41 -10.49
CA LYS A 84 14.22 1.08 -9.54
C LYS A 84 13.94 -0.19 -8.73
N GLY A 85 12.74 -0.76 -8.83
CA GLY A 85 12.36 -2.01 -8.18
C GLY A 85 10.98 -1.97 -7.54
N LYS A 86 10.59 -3.08 -6.93
CA LYS A 86 9.32 -3.27 -6.23
C LYS A 86 9.56 -3.30 -4.71
N ILE A 87 8.83 -2.47 -3.98
CA ILE A 87 8.95 -2.35 -2.52
C ILE A 87 7.62 -2.75 -1.87
N THR A 88 7.67 -3.69 -0.94
CA THR A 88 6.52 -4.04 -0.11
C THR A 88 6.49 -3.12 1.12
N ILE A 89 5.34 -2.49 1.39
CA ILE A 89 5.18 -1.57 2.50
C ILE A 89 4.09 -2.11 3.44
N VAL A 90 4.40 -2.19 4.72
CA VAL A 90 3.38 -2.36 5.76
C VAL A 90 3.05 -1.00 6.34
N SER A 91 1.80 -0.59 6.22
CA SER A 91 1.34 0.72 6.67
C SER A 91 0.03 0.64 7.45
N GLY A 92 -0.42 1.76 7.97
CA GLY A 92 -1.64 1.92 8.73
C GLY A 92 -1.54 3.05 9.76
N LEU A 93 -2.63 3.26 10.50
CA LEU A 93 -2.60 4.17 11.64
C LEU A 93 -1.73 3.61 12.77
N PRO A 94 -1.21 4.46 13.66
CA PRO A 94 -0.60 3.99 14.90
C PRO A 94 -1.54 3.01 15.63
N ARG A 95 -1.01 1.90 16.14
CA ARG A 95 -1.78 0.87 16.88
C ARG A 95 -2.76 0.04 16.03
N SER A 96 -2.68 0.07 14.72
CA SER A 96 -3.50 -0.78 13.83
C SER A 96 -2.97 -2.21 13.64
N GLY A 97 -1.79 -2.55 14.18
CA GLY A 97 -1.21 -3.90 14.04
C GLY A 97 -0.07 -4.00 13.03
N THR A 98 0.49 -2.89 12.56
CA THR A 98 1.60 -2.88 11.59
C THR A 98 2.85 -3.65 12.04
N SER A 99 3.18 -3.66 13.34
CA SER A 99 4.31 -4.44 13.85
C SER A 99 4.03 -5.94 13.79
N MET A 100 2.81 -6.38 14.12
CA MET A 100 2.39 -7.77 13.99
C MET A 100 2.48 -8.23 12.52
N MET A 101 2.01 -7.41 11.59
CA MET A 101 2.08 -7.71 10.17
C MET A 101 3.53 -7.84 9.69
N MET A 102 4.44 -6.96 10.10
CA MET A 102 5.86 -7.09 9.78
C MET A 102 6.46 -8.40 10.31
N GLN A 103 6.07 -8.83 11.52
CA GLN A 103 6.49 -10.10 12.10
C GLN A 103 5.96 -11.30 11.32
N ILE A 104 4.70 -11.23 10.87
CA ILE A 104 4.07 -12.27 10.05
C ILE A 104 4.81 -12.40 8.70
N ILE A 105 5.13 -11.28 8.06
CA ILE A 105 5.88 -11.25 6.80
C ILE A 105 7.31 -11.79 7.00
N ASP A 106 7.99 -11.41 8.06
CA ASP A 106 9.33 -11.93 8.39
C ASP A 106 9.30 -13.46 8.60
N ALA A 107 8.30 -13.95 9.33
CA ALA A 107 8.10 -15.39 9.58
C ALA A 107 7.76 -16.18 8.31
N SER A 108 7.19 -15.56 7.28
CA SER A 108 6.99 -16.19 5.98
C SER A 108 8.29 -16.48 5.24
N GLY A 109 9.39 -15.84 5.64
CA GLY A 109 10.68 -15.86 4.93
C GLY A 109 10.84 -14.73 3.91
N PHE A 110 9.85 -13.83 3.78
CA PHE A 110 9.99 -12.65 2.93
C PHE A 110 11.00 -11.67 3.54
N PRO A 111 11.95 -11.12 2.76
CA PRO A 111 12.95 -10.22 3.30
C PRO A 111 12.34 -8.96 3.92
N VAL A 112 12.80 -8.55 5.10
CA VAL A 112 12.34 -7.34 5.77
C VAL A 112 13.49 -6.34 5.95
N LEU A 113 13.19 -5.05 5.86
CA LEU A 113 14.12 -3.96 6.11
C LEU A 113 13.81 -3.33 7.47
N THR A 114 14.69 -3.57 8.43
CA THR A 114 14.62 -3.03 9.80
C THR A 114 16.04 -2.81 10.33
N ASP A 115 16.23 -1.86 11.24
CA ASP A 115 17.53 -1.65 11.90
C ASP A 115 17.58 -2.17 13.34
N LYS A 116 16.45 -2.68 13.85
CA LYS A 116 16.31 -3.25 15.20
C LYS A 116 16.72 -2.29 16.34
N LYS A 117 16.78 -0.99 16.08
CA LYS A 117 17.21 0.01 17.08
C LYS A 117 16.19 0.23 18.17
N ARG A 118 14.91 0.14 17.85
CA ARG A 118 13.84 0.25 18.83
C ARG A 118 13.60 -1.09 19.48
N GLU A 119 13.98 -1.21 20.74
CA GLU A 119 13.80 -2.41 21.54
C GLU A 119 12.32 -2.73 21.79
N ALA A 120 12.04 -4.00 22.07
CA ALA A 120 10.71 -4.45 22.50
C ALA A 120 10.38 -3.86 23.88
N ASP A 121 9.11 -3.57 24.12
CA ASP A 121 8.59 -3.09 25.38
C ASP A 121 7.24 -3.76 25.73
N ASN A 122 6.64 -3.39 26.86
CA ASN A 122 5.35 -3.94 27.31
C ASN A 122 4.19 -3.64 26.31
N ASN A 123 4.31 -2.63 25.45
CA ASN A 123 3.32 -2.28 24.45
C ASN A 123 3.50 -3.05 23.15
N ASN A 124 4.71 -3.55 22.90
CA ASN A 124 5.05 -4.39 21.76
C ASN A 124 6.20 -5.36 22.12
N PRO A 125 5.91 -6.46 22.83
CA PRO A 125 6.92 -7.38 23.35
C PRO A 125 7.68 -8.15 22.27
N LYS A 126 7.17 -8.20 21.04
CA LYS A 126 7.81 -8.86 19.89
C LYS A 126 8.61 -7.89 19.00
N GLY A 127 8.76 -6.60 19.39
CA GLY A 127 9.54 -5.60 18.68
C GLY A 127 8.75 -4.82 17.62
N TYR A 128 9.33 -3.72 17.17
CA TYR A 128 8.64 -2.69 16.39
C TYR A 128 8.89 -2.76 14.88
N TYR A 129 9.95 -3.42 14.43
CA TYR A 129 10.32 -3.49 13.00
C TYR A 129 10.40 -2.13 12.32
N GLU A 130 10.93 -1.13 13.03
CA GLU A 130 11.17 0.20 12.47
C GLU A 130 12.50 0.22 11.70
N TYR A 131 12.59 1.15 10.76
CA TYR A 131 13.83 1.48 10.06
C TYR A 131 14.00 3.00 10.13
N GLU A 132 15.01 3.46 10.85
CA GLU A 132 15.22 4.86 11.23
C GLU A 132 15.21 5.83 10.04
N PRO A 133 15.81 5.49 8.86
CA PRO A 133 15.77 6.38 7.70
C PRO A 133 14.37 6.69 7.18
N VAL A 134 13.36 5.85 7.43
CA VAL A 134 11.96 6.11 7.03
C VAL A 134 11.45 7.43 7.63
N LYS A 135 11.88 7.78 8.84
CA LYS A 135 11.47 9.04 9.50
C LYS A 135 11.85 10.28 8.72
N LYS A 136 12.84 10.17 7.83
CA LYS A 136 13.33 11.27 6.98
C LYS A 136 12.81 11.19 5.54
N LEU A 137 11.85 10.32 5.23
CA LEU A 137 11.35 10.08 3.86
C LEU A 137 10.94 11.37 3.12
N MET A 138 10.46 12.40 3.83
CA MET A 138 10.11 13.70 3.25
C MET A 138 11.29 14.39 2.57
N VAL A 139 12.50 14.25 3.12
CA VAL A 139 13.71 14.97 2.69
C VAL A 139 14.82 14.06 2.17
N ASP A 140 14.85 12.80 2.61
CA ASP A 140 15.89 11.84 2.23
C ASP A 140 15.27 10.52 1.77
N LYS A 141 15.51 10.18 0.52
CA LYS A 141 15.04 8.97 -0.16
C LYS A 141 16.19 8.03 -0.55
N SER A 142 17.42 8.34 -0.14
CA SER A 142 18.64 7.59 -0.52
C SER A 142 18.65 6.13 -0.06
N TRP A 143 17.85 5.79 0.94
CA TRP A 143 17.71 4.45 1.48
C TRP A 143 16.75 3.53 0.68
N LEU A 144 15.88 4.08 -0.18
CA LEU A 144 14.89 3.30 -0.93
C LEU A 144 15.49 2.15 -1.77
N PRO A 145 16.67 2.28 -2.42
CA PRO A 145 17.29 1.14 -3.09
C PRO A 145 17.50 -0.08 -2.18
N ASN A 146 17.74 0.13 -0.89
CA ASN A 146 17.91 -0.95 0.08
C ASN A 146 16.61 -1.68 0.42
N ALA A 147 15.46 -1.06 0.14
CA ALA A 147 14.13 -1.63 0.35
C ALA A 147 13.62 -2.43 -0.86
N ASN A 148 14.33 -2.39 -1.98
CA ASN A 148 13.94 -3.14 -3.17
C ASN A 148 13.85 -4.64 -2.89
N GLY A 149 12.73 -5.27 -3.24
CA GLY A 149 12.44 -6.68 -2.97
C GLY A 149 12.26 -7.02 -1.49
N LYS A 150 12.05 -6.04 -0.62
CA LYS A 150 11.87 -6.22 0.83
C LYS A 150 10.59 -5.56 1.33
N ALA A 151 10.14 -5.99 2.49
CA ALA A 151 9.09 -5.31 3.23
C ALA A 151 9.68 -4.28 4.21
N VAL A 152 9.08 -3.09 4.25
CA VAL A 152 9.46 -2.02 5.16
C VAL A 152 8.22 -1.39 5.81
N LYS A 153 8.31 -1.05 7.08
CA LYS A 153 7.22 -0.37 7.78
C LYS A 153 7.28 1.13 7.57
N ILE A 154 6.21 1.70 6.99
CA ILE A 154 6.06 3.15 6.77
C ILE A 154 4.72 3.59 7.35
N ILE A 155 4.72 4.60 8.22
CA ILE A 155 3.48 5.14 8.80
C ILE A 155 2.63 5.83 7.72
N ALA A 156 1.32 5.79 7.86
CA ALA A 156 0.35 6.30 6.88
C ALA A 156 0.62 7.75 6.43
N GLN A 157 1.09 8.61 7.35
CA GLN A 157 1.41 10.01 7.05
C GLN A 157 2.54 10.20 6.05
N LEU A 158 3.44 9.23 5.90
CA LEU A 158 4.61 9.33 5.04
C LEU A 158 4.40 8.75 3.65
N LEU A 159 3.33 7.99 3.41
CA LEU A 159 3.05 7.39 2.11
C LEU A 159 3.03 8.40 0.95
N PRO A 160 2.41 9.60 1.09
CA PRO A 160 2.37 10.57 -0.01
C PRO A 160 3.73 11.16 -0.42
N PHE A 161 4.80 10.88 0.32
CA PHE A 161 6.16 11.35 0.00
C PHE A 161 7.00 10.31 -0.75
N LEU A 162 6.43 9.14 -1.03
CA LEU A 162 7.06 8.11 -1.84
C LEU A 162 7.23 8.59 -3.29
N PRO A 163 8.40 8.38 -3.90
CA PRO A 163 8.63 8.79 -5.28
C PRO A 163 7.97 7.81 -6.26
N SER A 164 7.59 8.30 -7.43
CA SER A 164 6.85 7.53 -8.45
C SER A 164 7.68 6.54 -9.27
N ASN A 165 9.01 6.51 -9.07
CA ASN A 165 9.92 5.65 -9.84
C ASN A 165 10.21 4.27 -9.20
N TYR A 166 9.35 3.82 -8.28
CA TYR A 166 9.29 2.47 -7.75
C TYR A 166 7.86 1.95 -7.87
N ASP A 167 7.68 0.67 -7.97
CA ASP A 167 6.40 0.01 -7.78
C ASP A 167 6.22 -0.32 -6.29
N TYR A 168 5.05 -0.01 -5.74
CA TYR A 168 4.75 -0.26 -4.33
C TYR A 168 3.60 -1.22 -4.16
N ARG A 169 3.78 -2.19 -3.27
CA ARG A 169 2.70 -3.02 -2.72
C ARG A 169 2.50 -2.63 -1.26
N ILE A 170 1.35 -2.09 -0.94
CA ILE A 170 1.03 -1.61 0.40
C ILE A 170 0.04 -2.57 1.06
N ILE A 171 0.47 -3.24 2.12
CA ILE A 171 -0.43 -3.92 3.06
C ILE A 171 -0.84 -2.87 4.09
N PHE A 172 -2.10 -2.42 4.00
CA PHE A 172 -2.61 -1.36 4.86
C PHE A 172 -3.46 -1.96 5.98
N MET A 173 -2.94 -1.88 7.21
CA MET A 173 -3.60 -2.42 8.38
C MET A 173 -4.78 -1.54 8.80
N ARG A 174 -5.99 -2.11 8.76
CA ARG A 174 -7.23 -1.52 9.27
C ARG A 174 -7.55 -2.07 10.66
N ARG A 175 -8.07 -1.22 11.51
CA ARG A 175 -8.56 -1.59 12.84
C ARG A 175 -9.68 -0.66 13.27
N ASP A 176 -10.61 -1.13 14.10
CA ASP A 176 -11.65 -0.29 14.66
C ASP A 176 -11.06 0.98 15.30
N MET A 177 -11.62 2.14 14.95
CA MET A 177 -11.10 3.44 15.37
C MET A 177 -11.07 3.60 16.89
N ASN A 178 -12.11 3.10 17.58
CA ASN A 178 -12.17 3.22 19.03
C ASN A 178 -11.10 2.35 19.70
N GLU A 179 -10.81 1.16 19.14
CA GLU A 179 -9.71 0.31 19.62
C GLU A 179 -8.34 0.96 19.41
N VAL A 180 -8.15 1.62 18.26
CA VAL A 180 -6.93 2.40 17.97
C VAL A 180 -6.77 3.53 18.99
N LEU A 181 -7.84 4.30 19.23
CA LEU A 181 -7.83 5.42 20.16
C LEU A 181 -7.56 4.95 21.60
N GLN A 182 -8.22 3.89 22.04
CA GLN A 182 -7.99 3.30 23.36
C GLN A 182 -6.56 2.83 23.53
N SER A 183 -6.04 2.07 22.55
CA SER A 183 -4.65 1.58 22.57
C SER A 183 -3.64 2.73 22.57
N GLN A 184 -3.94 3.84 21.90
CA GLN A 184 -3.09 5.02 21.88
C GLN A 184 -3.09 5.75 23.24
N GLN A 185 -4.25 5.84 23.91
CA GLN A 185 -4.35 6.43 25.25
C GLN A 185 -3.54 5.64 26.28
N VAL A 186 -3.66 4.31 26.25
CA VAL A 186 -2.86 3.40 27.10
C VAL A 186 -1.37 3.67 26.93
N MET A 187 -0.90 3.69 25.67
CA MET A 187 0.52 3.91 25.36
C MET A 187 1.03 5.29 25.84
N LEU A 188 0.19 6.32 25.82
CA LEU A 188 0.56 7.65 26.28
C LEU A 188 0.46 7.85 27.81
N GLY A 189 0.12 6.80 28.56
CA GLY A 189 -0.06 6.86 30.01
C GLY A 189 -1.24 7.77 30.44
N LYS A 190 -2.16 8.09 29.51
CA LYS A 190 -3.31 8.99 29.74
C LYS A 190 -4.57 8.26 30.15
N GLU A 191 -4.48 7.02 30.59
CA GLU A 191 -5.66 6.24 31.09
C GLU A 191 -6.40 6.94 32.23
N LYS A 192 -5.69 7.72 33.04
CA LYS A 192 -6.26 8.43 34.19
C LYS A 192 -6.92 9.78 33.83
N ASP A 193 -6.67 10.31 32.62
CA ASP A 193 -7.22 11.57 32.13
C ASP A 193 -8.58 11.38 31.39
N VAL A 194 -9.41 10.46 31.88
CA VAL A 194 -10.77 10.16 31.35
C VAL A 194 -11.70 11.38 31.37
N LYS A 195 -11.32 12.46 32.04
CA LYS A 195 -12.13 13.68 32.14
C LYS A 195 -12.15 14.56 30.89
N SER A 196 -11.23 14.39 29.94
CA SER A 196 -11.26 15.13 28.68
C SER A 196 -11.84 14.31 27.53
N LYS A 197 -13.14 14.41 27.30
CA LYS A 197 -13.82 13.86 26.10
C LYS A 197 -13.29 14.47 24.79
N THR A 198 -12.55 15.56 24.85
CA THR A 198 -12.11 16.35 23.69
C THR A 198 -10.87 15.73 22.98
N PHE A 199 -9.98 15.06 23.73
CA PHE A 199 -8.77 14.47 23.15
C PHE A 199 -9.07 13.30 22.20
N PRO A 200 -9.91 12.31 22.57
CA PRO A 200 -10.27 11.22 21.66
C PRO A 200 -10.97 11.71 20.39
N LEU A 201 -11.84 12.71 20.48
CA LEU A 201 -12.57 13.28 19.34
C LEU A 201 -11.60 13.94 18.34
N LYS A 202 -10.72 14.84 18.80
CA LYS A 202 -9.72 15.50 17.94
C LYS A 202 -8.77 14.51 17.30
N LEU A 203 -8.35 13.48 18.02
CA LEU A 203 -7.47 12.44 17.48
C LEU A 203 -8.21 11.58 16.45
N SER A 204 -9.47 11.23 16.69
CA SER A 204 -10.31 10.51 15.73
C SER A 204 -10.48 11.30 14.43
N GLU A 205 -10.82 12.59 14.51
CA GLU A 205 -10.92 13.47 13.34
C GLU A 205 -9.59 13.56 12.56
N ALA A 206 -8.45 13.67 13.28
CA ALA A 206 -7.15 13.70 12.66
C ALA A 206 -6.83 12.39 11.93
N PHE A 207 -7.15 11.24 12.52
CA PHE A 207 -6.95 9.93 11.91
C PHE A 207 -7.88 9.71 10.72
N GLN A 208 -9.14 10.12 10.78
CA GLN A 208 -10.07 10.05 9.65
C GLN A 208 -9.58 10.90 8.47
N LYS A 209 -9.15 12.14 8.71
CA LYS A 209 -8.55 12.99 7.68
C LYS A 209 -7.28 12.38 7.09
N GLN A 210 -6.49 11.69 7.92
CA GLN A 210 -5.29 10.99 7.45
C GLN A 210 -5.64 9.82 6.53
N LEU A 211 -6.65 9.01 6.87
CA LEU A 211 -7.11 7.91 6.02
C LEU A 211 -7.62 8.42 4.67
N GLN A 212 -8.46 9.45 4.67
CA GLN A 212 -8.95 10.09 3.43
C GLN A 212 -7.80 10.58 2.53
N LYS A 213 -6.77 11.19 3.13
CA LYS A 213 -5.58 11.63 2.37
C LYS A 213 -4.81 10.45 1.76
N VAL A 214 -4.67 9.34 2.49
CA VAL A 214 -4.00 8.15 1.99
C VAL A 214 -4.79 7.53 0.84
N GLU A 215 -6.10 7.39 0.99
CA GLU A 215 -7.00 6.84 -0.02
C GLU A 215 -6.93 7.68 -1.31
N ALA A 216 -7.12 8.99 -1.21
CA ALA A 216 -7.01 9.89 -2.36
C ALA A 216 -5.61 9.87 -3.01
N TRP A 217 -4.54 9.69 -2.21
CA TRP A 217 -3.20 9.56 -2.75
C TRP A 217 -3.03 8.23 -3.48
N VAL A 218 -3.46 7.10 -2.91
CA VAL A 218 -3.38 5.78 -3.56
C VAL A 218 -4.12 5.80 -4.90
N ASP A 219 -5.33 6.35 -4.93
CA ASP A 219 -6.14 6.47 -6.15
C ASP A 219 -5.43 7.29 -7.24
N SER A 220 -4.58 8.24 -6.84
CA SER A 220 -3.81 9.06 -7.77
C SER A 220 -2.50 8.42 -8.25
N GLN A 221 -2.06 7.29 -7.64
CA GLN A 221 -0.75 6.69 -7.90
C GLN A 221 -0.86 5.39 -8.72
N PRO A 222 -0.49 5.41 -10.01
CA PRO A 222 -0.58 4.22 -10.87
C PRO A 222 0.46 3.13 -10.54
N ASN A 223 1.51 3.50 -9.80
CA ASN A 223 2.59 2.62 -9.36
C ASN A 223 2.36 2.04 -7.95
N VAL A 224 1.16 2.21 -7.39
CA VAL A 224 0.78 1.72 -6.06
C VAL A 224 -0.33 0.71 -6.16
N GLU A 225 -0.13 -0.44 -5.52
CA GLU A 225 -1.17 -1.43 -5.24
C GLU A 225 -1.38 -1.47 -3.72
N MET A 226 -2.63 -1.45 -3.27
CA MET A 226 -2.94 -1.50 -1.85
C MET A 226 -3.91 -2.63 -1.53
N LEU A 227 -3.56 -3.42 -0.53
CA LEU A 227 -4.41 -4.43 0.10
C LEU A 227 -4.77 -3.95 1.50
N ASP A 228 -6.07 -3.71 1.74
CA ASP A 228 -6.58 -3.48 3.08
C ASP A 228 -6.68 -4.80 3.86
N VAL A 229 -6.07 -4.83 5.04
CA VAL A 229 -6.08 -6.01 5.92
C VAL A 229 -6.63 -5.61 7.28
N ASN A 230 -7.75 -6.20 7.68
CA ASN A 230 -8.33 -5.94 8.98
C ASN A 230 -7.60 -6.72 10.08
N TYR A 231 -7.24 -6.03 11.14
CA TYR A 231 -6.57 -6.63 12.29
C TYR A 231 -7.36 -7.81 12.89
N THR A 232 -8.68 -7.65 12.98
CA THR A 232 -9.58 -8.67 13.53
C THR A 232 -9.63 -9.91 12.63
N ASP A 233 -9.68 -9.71 11.29
CA ASP A 233 -9.76 -10.82 10.34
C ASP A 233 -8.47 -11.67 10.36
N VAL A 234 -7.31 -11.03 10.51
CA VAL A 234 -6.03 -11.75 10.73
C VAL A 234 -6.09 -12.67 11.96
N LEU A 235 -6.82 -12.27 13.01
CA LEU A 235 -6.95 -13.07 14.24
C LEU A 235 -8.05 -14.14 14.14
N GLU A 236 -9.12 -13.92 13.42
CA GLU A 236 -10.31 -14.77 13.36
C GLU A 236 -10.31 -15.69 12.15
N ASN A 237 -9.91 -15.17 10.97
CA ASN A 237 -9.84 -15.87 9.69
C ASN A 237 -8.38 -16.08 9.24
N THR A 238 -7.52 -16.42 10.18
CA THR A 238 -6.05 -16.39 10.06
C THR A 238 -5.54 -17.00 8.76
N GLU A 239 -5.97 -18.20 8.40
CA GLU A 239 -5.41 -18.95 7.27
C GLU A 239 -5.73 -18.28 5.94
N GLU A 240 -6.98 -17.86 5.75
CA GLU A 240 -7.45 -17.18 4.54
C GLU A 240 -6.72 -15.84 4.34
N GLU A 241 -6.60 -15.06 5.42
CA GLU A 241 -5.88 -13.78 5.39
C GLU A 241 -4.40 -13.96 5.06
N LEU A 242 -3.73 -14.98 5.63
CA LEU A 242 -2.33 -15.24 5.33
C LEU A 242 -2.10 -15.65 3.87
N HIS A 243 -2.99 -16.45 3.29
CA HIS A 243 -2.96 -16.80 1.86
C HIS A 243 -3.15 -15.55 0.98
N THR A 244 -4.10 -14.69 1.33
CA THR A 244 -4.36 -13.43 0.62
C THR A 244 -3.13 -12.52 0.65
N ILE A 245 -2.49 -12.38 1.80
CA ILE A 245 -1.26 -11.59 1.98
C ILE A 245 -0.12 -12.16 1.12
N LEU A 246 0.13 -13.48 1.18
CA LEU A 246 1.19 -14.14 0.41
C LEU A 246 0.96 -13.98 -1.10
N SER A 247 -0.27 -14.18 -1.56
CA SER A 247 -0.65 -13.94 -2.96
C SER A 247 -0.39 -12.49 -3.38
N PHE A 248 -0.76 -11.53 -2.54
CA PHE A 248 -0.57 -10.10 -2.81
C PHE A 248 0.90 -9.71 -2.91
N ILE A 249 1.77 -10.25 -2.05
CA ILE A 249 3.22 -10.00 -2.11
C ILE A 249 3.97 -10.90 -3.09
N GLU A 250 3.27 -11.82 -3.79
CA GLU A 250 3.83 -12.81 -4.73
C GLU A 250 4.95 -13.65 -4.07
N HIS A 251 4.67 -14.24 -2.92
CA HIS A 251 5.66 -15.01 -2.15
C HIS A 251 5.10 -16.37 -1.69
N ASP A 252 5.91 -17.42 -1.86
CA ASP A 252 5.62 -18.76 -1.36
C ASP A 252 6.17 -18.88 0.08
N GLY A 253 5.39 -18.41 1.04
CA GLY A 253 5.78 -18.39 2.45
C GLY A 253 5.27 -19.57 3.25
N ASN A 254 5.91 -19.81 4.41
CA ASN A 254 5.50 -20.84 5.34
C ASN A 254 4.36 -20.36 6.25
N ILE A 255 3.13 -20.77 5.93
CA ILE A 255 1.91 -20.37 6.66
C ILE A 255 1.94 -20.80 8.13
N ASP A 256 2.47 -21.97 8.45
CA ASP A 256 2.49 -22.45 9.83
C ASP A 256 3.38 -21.56 10.70
N LYS A 257 4.55 -21.16 10.20
CA LYS A 257 5.40 -20.18 10.89
C LYS A 257 4.74 -18.82 11.04
N MET A 258 3.97 -18.38 10.04
CA MET A 258 3.22 -17.13 10.13
C MET A 258 2.12 -17.22 11.20
N LYS A 259 1.42 -18.35 11.32
CA LYS A 259 0.40 -18.59 12.35
C LYS A 259 0.99 -18.52 13.77
N GLU A 260 2.20 -19.03 13.99
CA GLU A 260 2.88 -19.01 15.29
C GLU A 260 3.14 -17.58 15.82
N ILE A 261 3.23 -16.62 14.90
CA ILE A 261 3.40 -15.20 15.26
C ILE A 261 2.15 -14.60 15.88
N ILE A 262 0.97 -15.11 15.51
CA ILE A 262 -0.32 -14.52 15.89
C ILE A 262 -0.68 -14.92 17.30
N ASP A 263 -0.53 -13.97 18.21
CA ASP A 263 -0.86 -14.13 19.63
C ASP A 263 -2.14 -13.37 19.99
N LYS A 264 -3.25 -14.11 20.09
CA LYS A 264 -4.57 -13.54 20.42
C LYS A 264 -4.61 -12.90 21.82
N SER A 265 -3.69 -13.25 22.74
CA SER A 265 -3.61 -12.66 24.07
C SER A 265 -3.18 -11.19 24.06
N LEU A 266 -2.50 -10.78 22.97
CA LEU A 266 -2.08 -9.39 22.77
C LEU A 266 -3.21 -8.48 22.26
N TYR A 267 -4.40 -9.04 21.95
CA TYR A 267 -5.61 -8.27 21.61
C TYR A 267 -6.31 -7.74 22.86
N ARG A 268 -5.67 -6.77 23.52
CA ARG A 268 -6.07 -6.27 24.86
C ARG A 268 -7.20 -5.26 24.85
N ASN A 269 -7.40 -4.54 23.73
CA ASN A 269 -8.35 -3.43 23.61
C ASN A 269 -9.57 -3.80 22.74
N LYS A 270 -10.11 -5.00 22.96
CA LYS A 270 -11.30 -5.48 22.23
C LYS A 270 -12.54 -4.75 22.73
N ILE A 271 -13.30 -4.14 21.81
CA ILE A 271 -14.61 -3.60 22.12
C ILE A 271 -15.58 -4.76 22.24
N LYS A 272 -16.20 -4.89 23.40
CA LYS A 272 -17.33 -5.82 23.57
C LYS A 272 -18.50 -5.28 22.75
N LYS A 273 -18.88 -6.01 21.71
CA LYS A 273 -20.11 -5.76 20.97
C LYS A 273 -21.31 -6.02 21.86
#